data_5e3638571a605efdf7687389e663c2ae
#
_entry.id   5e3638571a605efdf7687389e663c2ae
#
_cell.length_a   1.000
_cell.length_b   1.000
_cell.length_c   1.000
_cell.angle_alpha   90.00
_cell.angle_beta   90.00
_cell.angle_gamma   90.00
#
_symmetry.space_group_name_H-M   'P 1'
#
loop_
_entity.id
_entity.type
_entity.pdbx_description
1 polymer ?
#
loop_
_entity_poly.entity_id
_entity_poly.type
_entity_poly.pdbx_seq_one_letter_code
_entity_poly.pdbx_strand_id
1 'polypeptide(L)'
;MILSMTGYGKAVVAYKEKKINVEVKSLNSKSLDLSARIASLYREKEMEIRRLLAQKLERGKVDFSLWVEKESTVDATPINAALVENYYKQIKAISASTGIPEPEDWFTTLLRLPDVTAKTEVEVLDDEEWEVAQQAINEAIEKLIEFRKQEGAALQKKFTEKIDNIANLLKSIEPFEKNRVPKIREKIIDGLKQIPEVDYDKNRLEQELIYYIEKLDINEEKQRLTNHLKYFHETMKESGHGVGKKLGFIAQEMGREINTTGSKSNQAEMQNIVVKMKDELEQIKEQVLNAL
;
A
#
# COMPACT_ATOMS: atom_id res chain seq x y z
N MET A 1 -12.82 -11.02 3.60
CA MET A 1 -11.89 -10.39 4.59
C MET A 1 -10.94 -9.50 3.81
N ILE A 2 -10.82 -8.23 4.19
CA ILE A 2 -9.95 -7.25 3.54
C ILE A 2 -8.49 -7.63 3.81
N LEU A 3 -7.63 -7.52 2.79
CA LEU A 3 -6.19 -7.62 2.90
C LEU A 3 -5.57 -6.23 2.78
N SER A 4 -4.47 -5.97 3.51
CA SER A 4 -3.68 -4.76 3.29
C SER A 4 -2.77 -4.92 2.06
N MET A 5 -2.50 -3.82 1.35
CA MET A 5 -1.47 -3.79 0.30
C MET A 5 -0.06 -3.76 0.86
N THR A 6 0.12 -3.24 2.07
CA THR A 6 1.40 -3.23 2.78
C THR A 6 1.66 -4.58 3.43
N GLY A 7 2.91 -5.00 3.45
CA GLY A 7 3.30 -6.25 4.07
C GLY A 7 4.80 -6.43 4.15
N TYR A 8 5.21 -7.28 5.08
CA TYR A 8 6.60 -7.65 5.31
C TYR A 8 6.71 -9.13 5.64
N GLY A 9 7.65 -9.81 5.04
CA GLY A 9 7.98 -11.18 5.38
C GLY A 9 9.49 -11.40 5.30
N LYS A 10 10.04 -12.14 6.25
CA LYS A 10 11.45 -12.53 6.30
C LYS A 10 11.56 -13.98 6.70
N ALA A 11 12.42 -14.72 6.00
CA ALA A 11 12.83 -16.06 6.35
C ALA A 11 14.34 -16.17 6.33
N VAL A 12 14.88 -17.00 7.21
CA VAL A 12 16.30 -17.33 7.29
C VAL A 12 16.41 -18.82 7.47
N VAL A 13 17.06 -19.49 6.53
CA VAL A 13 17.26 -20.94 6.58
C VAL A 13 18.74 -21.23 6.49
N ALA A 14 19.22 -22.14 7.35
CA ALA A 14 20.60 -22.60 7.31
C ALA A 14 20.75 -23.73 6.29
N TYR A 15 21.78 -23.68 5.48
CA TYR A 15 22.20 -24.76 4.58
C TYR A 15 23.71 -24.92 4.63
N LYS A 16 24.20 -26.06 5.14
CA LYS A 16 25.62 -26.29 5.39
C LYS A 16 26.23 -25.14 6.22
N GLU A 17 27.26 -24.47 5.76
CA GLU A 17 27.94 -23.34 6.41
C GLU A 17 27.39 -21.97 5.94
N LYS A 18 26.21 -21.95 5.31
CA LYS A 18 25.56 -20.76 4.77
C LYS A 18 24.24 -20.49 5.46
N LYS A 19 23.86 -19.22 5.58
CA LYS A 19 22.51 -18.76 5.93
C LYS A 19 21.89 -18.11 4.71
N ILE A 20 20.82 -18.69 4.22
CA ILE A 20 20.01 -18.15 3.12
C ILE A 20 18.99 -17.22 3.72
N ASN A 21 19.09 -15.94 3.39
CA ASN A 21 18.19 -14.91 3.86
C ASN A 21 17.25 -14.48 2.73
N VAL A 22 15.96 -14.47 3.01
CA VAL A 22 14.93 -13.99 2.09
C VAL A 22 14.13 -12.89 2.77
N GLU A 23 13.95 -11.77 2.11
CA GLU A 23 13.14 -10.65 2.57
C GLU A 23 12.20 -10.21 1.46
N VAL A 24 10.93 -10.03 1.80
CA VAL A 24 9.90 -9.53 0.88
C VAL A 24 9.17 -8.38 1.55
N LYS A 25 9.15 -7.23 0.89
CA LYS A 25 8.42 -6.03 1.32
C LYS A 25 7.39 -5.68 0.26
N SER A 26 6.22 -5.24 0.68
CA SER A 26 5.18 -4.77 -0.22
C SER A 26 4.64 -3.42 0.24
N LEU A 27 4.50 -2.50 -0.70
CA LEU A 27 3.89 -1.18 -0.53
C LEU A 27 2.71 -1.03 -1.49
N ASN A 28 1.89 0.00 -1.24
CA ASN A 28 0.76 0.31 -2.11
C ASN A 28 1.22 0.68 -3.53
N SER A 29 0.59 0.06 -4.54
CA SER A 29 0.75 0.41 -5.95
C SER A 29 -0.51 0.06 -6.74
N LYS A 30 -0.72 0.71 -7.89
CA LYS A 30 -1.86 0.44 -8.79
C LYS A 30 -1.76 -0.89 -9.51
N SER A 31 -0.56 -1.38 -9.74
CA SER A 31 -0.23 -2.67 -10.39
C SER A 31 0.83 -3.41 -9.59
N LEU A 32 1.15 -4.65 -9.99
CA LEU A 32 2.31 -5.33 -9.46
C LEU A 32 3.57 -4.73 -10.08
N ASP A 33 4.40 -4.13 -9.23
CA ASP A 33 5.74 -3.63 -9.58
C ASP A 33 6.76 -4.42 -8.74
N LEU A 34 7.54 -5.26 -9.40
CA LEU A 34 8.42 -6.22 -8.75
C LEU A 34 9.89 -5.87 -8.97
N SER A 35 10.56 -5.44 -7.91
CA SER A 35 12.01 -5.27 -7.83
C SER A 35 12.62 -6.48 -7.13
N ALA A 36 13.60 -7.14 -7.76
CA ALA A 36 14.26 -8.30 -7.20
C ALA A 36 15.77 -8.08 -7.13
N ARG A 37 16.34 -8.26 -5.93
CA ARG A 37 17.78 -8.29 -5.66
C ARG A 37 18.16 -9.71 -5.28
N ILE A 38 18.87 -10.39 -6.16
CA ILE A 38 19.16 -11.81 -6.02
C ILE A 38 20.67 -12.00 -6.07
N ALA A 39 21.22 -12.73 -5.11
CA ALA A 39 22.63 -13.10 -5.08
C ALA A 39 23.03 -13.82 -6.38
N SER A 40 24.25 -13.60 -6.84
CA SER A 40 24.76 -14.13 -8.13
C SER A 40 24.54 -15.63 -8.31
N LEU A 41 24.66 -16.38 -7.24
CA LEU A 41 24.44 -17.84 -7.20
C LEU A 41 23.03 -18.26 -7.68
N TYR A 42 21.99 -17.48 -7.33
CA TYR A 42 20.58 -17.78 -7.68
C TYR A 42 20.07 -17.00 -8.89
N ARG A 43 20.93 -16.29 -9.61
CA ARG A 43 20.50 -15.43 -10.74
C ARG A 43 19.82 -16.21 -11.86
N GLU A 44 20.22 -17.45 -12.11
CA GLU A 44 19.58 -18.32 -13.10
C GLU A 44 18.12 -18.66 -12.77
N LYS A 45 17.74 -18.61 -11.48
CA LYS A 45 16.38 -18.87 -10.97
C LYS A 45 15.51 -17.60 -10.87
N GLU A 46 16.01 -16.45 -11.29
CA GLU A 46 15.32 -15.16 -11.15
C GLU A 46 13.92 -15.19 -11.78
N MET A 47 13.77 -15.75 -12.98
CA MET A 47 12.50 -15.80 -13.69
C MET A 47 11.46 -16.69 -12.98
N GLU A 48 11.92 -17.76 -12.34
CA GLU A 48 11.07 -18.66 -11.56
C GLU A 48 10.59 -17.95 -10.29
N ILE A 49 11.48 -17.26 -9.58
CA ILE A 49 11.16 -16.46 -8.40
C ILE A 49 10.14 -15.36 -8.75
N ARG A 50 10.37 -14.62 -9.84
CA ARG A 50 9.46 -13.56 -10.29
C ARG A 50 8.06 -14.11 -10.60
N ARG A 51 7.97 -15.28 -11.23
CA ARG A 51 6.69 -15.94 -11.54
C ARG A 51 5.97 -16.33 -10.25
N LEU A 52 6.68 -16.91 -9.28
CA LEU A 52 6.12 -17.31 -7.99
C LEU A 52 5.57 -16.09 -7.22
N LEU A 53 6.37 -15.01 -7.14
CA LEU A 53 5.94 -13.77 -6.50
C LEU A 53 4.70 -13.15 -7.19
N ALA A 54 4.68 -13.13 -8.53
CA ALA A 54 3.55 -12.60 -9.29
C ALA A 54 2.26 -13.41 -9.08
N GLN A 55 2.37 -14.73 -8.96
CA GLN A 55 1.23 -15.61 -8.69
C GLN A 55 0.64 -15.42 -7.29
N LYS A 56 1.51 -15.17 -6.30
CA LYS A 56 1.12 -15.11 -4.87
C LYS A 56 0.73 -13.70 -4.40
N LEU A 57 1.28 -12.64 -5.01
CA LEU A 57 1.21 -11.28 -4.48
C LEU A 57 0.42 -10.29 -5.33
N GLU A 58 -0.37 -10.74 -6.27
CA GLU A 58 -1.36 -10.03 -7.11
C GLU A 58 -1.08 -8.56 -7.44
N ARG A 59 -0.86 -7.70 -6.44
CA ARG A 59 -0.73 -6.24 -6.58
C ARG A 59 0.17 -5.65 -5.48
N GLY A 60 0.83 -4.53 -5.79
CA GLY A 60 1.69 -3.79 -4.89
C GLY A 60 3.08 -3.54 -5.50
N LYS A 61 3.80 -2.57 -4.96
CA LYS A 61 5.23 -2.44 -5.20
C LYS A 61 5.96 -3.40 -4.27
N VAL A 62 6.52 -4.46 -4.84
CA VAL A 62 7.15 -5.57 -4.11
C VAL A 62 8.66 -5.50 -4.29
N ASP A 63 9.36 -5.32 -3.18
CA ASP A 63 10.82 -5.42 -3.10
C ASP A 63 11.19 -6.79 -2.52
N PHE A 64 11.85 -7.62 -3.33
CA PHE A 64 12.33 -8.95 -2.97
C PHE A 64 13.86 -8.92 -2.87
N SER A 65 14.42 -9.52 -1.81
CA SER A 65 15.84 -9.67 -1.64
C SER A 65 16.19 -11.10 -1.21
N LEU A 66 17.13 -11.71 -1.91
CA LEU A 66 17.70 -13.03 -1.60
C LEU A 66 19.20 -12.90 -1.54
N TRP A 67 19.78 -13.14 -0.34
CA TRP A 67 21.23 -13.11 -0.15
C TRP A 67 21.70 -14.24 0.77
N VAL A 68 22.97 -14.54 0.67
CA VAL A 68 23.61 -15.60 1.46
C VAL A 68 24.65 -14.98 2.37
N GLU A 69 24.59 -15.34 3.63
CA GLU A 69 25.63 -15.08 4.61
C GLU A 69 26.39 -16.37 4.86
N LYS A 70 27.71 -16.37 4.64
CA LYS A 70 28.57 -17.48 5.05
C LYS A 70 28.94 -17.30 6.51
N GLU A 71 28.85 -18.34 7.32
CA GLU A 71 29.46 -18.32 8.64
C GLU A 71 30.98 -18.19 8.40
N SER A 72 31.53 -17.05 8.79
CA SER A 72 32.90 -16.70 8.55
C SER A 72 33.84 -17.67 9.29
N THR A 73 34.33 -18.68 8.59
CA THR A 73 35.65 -19.19 8.89
C THR A 73 36.66 -18.09 8.55
N VAL A 74 37.58 -17.85 9.45
CA VAL A 74 38.62 -16.80 9.30
C VAL A 74 39.63 -17.26 8.23
N ASP A 75 39.12 -17.66 7.05
CA ASP A 75 39.96 -18.10 5.95
C ASP A 75 40.44 -16.87 5.17
N ALA A 76 41.74 -16.68 5.20
CA ALA A 76 42.38 -15.69 4.35
C ALA A 76 42.02 -15.96 2.88
N THR A 77 41.81 -14.91 2.10
CA THR A 77 41.58 -15.06 0.65
C THR A 77 42.76 -15.83 0.03
N PRO A 78 42.53 -16.97 -0.63
CA PRO A 78 43.59 -17.76 -1.19
C PRO A 78 44.34 -16.98 -2.26
N ILE A 79 45.67 -17.14 -2.27
CA ILE A 79 46.52 -16.57 -3.31
C ILE A 79 46.52 -17.51 -4.51
N ASN A 80 46.22 -16.98 -5.70
CA ASN A 80 46.31 -17.74 -6.96
C ASN A 80 47.75 -17.94 -7.37
N ALA A 81 48.36 -19.05 -6.90
CA ALA A 81 49.75 -19.34 -7.11
C ALA A 81 50.14 -19.45 -8.61
N ALA A 82 49.23 -20.00 -9.44
CA ALA A 82 49.47 -20.12 -10.89
C ALA A 82 49.55 -18.75 -11.58
N LEU A 83 48.69 -17.81 -11.15
CA LEU A 83 48.69 -16.45 -11.68
C LEU A 83 49.93 -15.67 -11.21
N VAL A 84 50.33 -15.83 -9.95
CA VAL A 84 51.57 -15.26 -9.40
C VAL A 84 52.79 -15.72 -10.20
N GLU A 85 52.92 -17.04 -10.48
CA GLU A 85 54.00 -17.59 -11.28
C GLU A 85 54.01 -17.02 -12.71
N ASN A 86 52.84 -16.87 -13.31
CA ASN A 86 52.72 -16.29 -14.65
C ASN A 86 53.18 -14.85 -14.69
N TYR A 87 52.69 -14.00 -13.75
CA TYR A 87 53.14 -12.61 -13.63
C TYR A 87 54.64 -12.49 -13.36
N TYR A 88 55.19 -13.34 -12.50
CA TYR A 88 56.61 -13.38 -12.24
C TYR A 88 57.43 -13.62 -13.53
N LYS A 89 57.04 -14.64 -14.35
CA LYS A 89 57.70 -14.94 -15.63
C LYS A 89 57.59 -13.77 -16.61
N GLN A 90 56.44 -13.12 -16.71
CA GLN A 90 56.21 -11.98 -17.58
C GLN A 90 57.07 -10.78 -17.18
N ILE A 91 57.13 -10.42 -15.90
CA ILE A 91 57.91 -9.29 -15.40
C ILE A 91 59.40 -9.53 -15.67
N LYS A 92 59.92 -10.75 -15.44
CA LYS A 92 61.32 -11.10 -15.79
C LYS A 92 61.64 -10.97 -17.27
N ALA A 93 60.73 -11.43 -18.12
CA ALA A 93 60.91 -11.31 -19.58
C ALA A 93 60.91 -9.84 -20.03
N ILE A 94 60.05 -9.01 -19.47
CA ILE A 94 60.01 -7.57 -19.74
C ILE A 94 61.27 -6.88 -19.25
N SER A 95 61.74 -7.17 -18.02
CA SER A 95 62.98 -6.64 -17.50
C SER A 95 64.16 -6.95 -18.38
N ALA A 96 64.29 -8.20 -18.84
CA ALA A 96 65.36 -8.64 -19.72
C ALA A 96 65.29 -7.96 -21.10
N SER A 97 64.13 -7.69 -21.66
CA SER A 97 63.97 -7.07 -22.99
C SER A 97 64.09 -5.54 -22.98
N THR A 98 63.71 -4.90 -21.89
CA THR A 98 63.62 -3.42 -21.81
C THR A 98 64.79 -2.80 -21.02
N GLY A 99 65.52 -3.58 -20.24
CA GLY A 99 66.58 -3.07 -19.33
C GLY A 99 66.01 -2.41 -18.05
N ILE A 100 64.70 -2.47 -17.80
CA ILE A 100 64.11 -1.99 -16.55
C ILE A 100 64.54 -2.95 -15.42
N PRO A 101 65.06 -2.48 -14.28
CA PRO A 101 65.50 -3.34 -13.20
C PRO A 101 64.33 -4.16 -12.59
N GLU A 102 64.62 -5.38 -12.20
CA GLU A 102 63.66 -6.25 -11.48
C GLU A 102 63.28 -5.61 -10.14
N PRO A 103 62.02 -5.79 -9.66
CA PRO A 103 61.60 -5.25 -8.34
C PRO A 103 62.44 -5.86 -7.22
N GLU A 104 62.82 -5.04 -6.23
CA GLU A 104 63.53 -5.51 -5.03
C GLU A 104 62.61 -6.37 -4.16
N ASP A 105 61.31 -5.98 -4.03
CA ASP A 105 60.28 -6.68 -3.28
C ASP A 105 59.26 -7.35 -4.26
N TRP A 106 59.53 -8.59 -4.57
CA TRP A 106 58.68 -9.39 -5.45
C TRP A 106 57.30 -9.68 -4.85
N PHE A 107 57.22 -9.98 -3.55
CA PHE A 107 55.91 -10.29 -2.94
C PHE A 107 54.97 -9.10 -2.92
N THR A 108 55.42 -7.94 -2.52
CA THR A 108 54.61 -6.72 -2.58
C THR A 108 54.16 -6.38 -4.01
N THR A 109 55.05 -6.57 -5.00
CA THR A 109 54.77 -6.31 -6.40
C THR A 109 53.70 -7.27 -6.94
N LEU A 110 53.89 -8.57 -6.74
CA LEU A 110 53.00 -9.61 -7.27
C LEU A 110 51.64 -9.63 -6.59
N LEU A 111 51.56 -9.43 -5.28
CA LEU A 111 50.30 -9.42 -4.53
C LEU A 111 49.42 -8.21 -4.83
N ARG A 112 49.97 -7.14 -5.43
CA ARG A 112 49.19 -5.95 -5.87
C ARG A 112 48.66 -6.06 -7.29
N LEU A 113 49.08 -7.10 -8.04
CA LEU A 113 48.57 -7.30 -9.39
C LEU A 113 47.10 -7.78 -9.37
N PRO A 114 46.34 -7.49 -10.43
CA PRO A 114 44.95 -7.87 -10.50
C PRO A 114 44.73 -9.38 -10.35
N ASP A 115 43.66 -9.76 -9.70
CA ASP A 115 43.15 -11.14 -9.57
C ASP A 115 44.05 -12.11 -8.80
N VAL A 116 45.23 -11.69 -8.28
CA VAL A 116 46.13 -12.55 -7.52
C VAL A 116 45.50 -13.05 -6.21
N THR A 117 44.62 -12.22 -5.60
CA THR A 117 43.88 -12.58 -4.40
C THR A 117 42.38 -12.75 -4.69
N ALA A 118 41.98 -12.89 -5.94
CA ALA A 118 40.60 -13.08 -6.33
C ALA A 118 40.10 -14.50 -6.02
N LYS A 119 38.85 -14.61 -5.58
CA LYS A 119 38.21 -15.93 -5.40
C LYS A 119 37.95 -16.55 -6.77
N THR A 120 38.61 -17.69 -7.02
CA THR A 120 38.58 -18.40 -8.32
C THR A 120 37.38 -19.36 -8.42
N GLU A 121 36.61 -19.57 -7.36
CA GLU A 121 35.52 -20.53 -7.37
C GLU A 121 34.20 -19.83 -7.85
N VAL A 122 33.80 -20.21 -9.06
CA VAL A 122 32.41 -19.99 -9.50
C VAL A 122 31.56 -21.00 -8.73
N GLU A 123 30.89 -20.54 -7.68
CA GLU A 123 29.94 -21.39 -6.97
C GLU A 123 28.80 -21.77 -7.93
N VAL A 124 28.59 -23.05 -8.11
CA VAL A 124 27.49 -23.62 -8.90
C VAL A 124 26.34 -23.91 -7.93
N LEU A 125 25.12 -23.51 -8.29
CA LEU A 125 23.96 -23.79 -7.49
C LEU A 125 23.69 -25.29 -7.45
N ASP A 126 23.64 -25.85 -6.23
CA ASP A 126 23.26 -27.24 -5.98
C ASP A 126 21.71 -27.33 -5.94
N ASP A 127 21.16 -28.41 -6.49
CA ASP A 127 19.70 -28.63 -6.51
C ASP A 127 19.13 -28.70 -5.09
N GLU A 128 19.84 -29.31 -4.13
CA GLU A 128 19.43 -29.33 -2.72
C GLU A 128 19.42 -27.92 -2.11
N GLU A 129 20.43 -27.09 -2.42
CA GLU A 129 20.49 -25.69 -1.97
C GLU A 129 19.32 -24.88 -2.54
N TRP A 130 18.95 -25.17 -3.81
CA TRP A 130 17.80 -24.53 -4.43
C TRP A 130 16.47 -24.90 -3.76
N GLU A 131 16.25 -26.16 -3.40
CA GLU A 131 15.06 -26.60 -2.67
C GLU A 131 14.94 -25.89 -1.31
N VAL A 132 16.05 -25.76 -0.58
CA VAL A 132 16.08 -25.02 0.70
C VAL A 132 15.80 -23.53 0.48
N ALA A 133 16.35 -22.93 -0.58
CA ALA A 133 16.07 -21.55 -0.93
C ALA A 133 14.59 -21.34 -1.30
N GLN A 134 13.97 -22.26 -2.04
CA GLN A 134 12.52 -22.23 -2.33
C GLN A 134 11.67 -22.30 -1.07
N GLN A 135 12.04 -23.13 -0.09
CA GLN A 135 11.36 -23.18 1.19
C GLN A 135 11.43 -21.83 1.91
N ALA A 136 12.61 -21.21 1.96
CA ALA A 136 12.78 -19.88 2.56
C ALA A 136 11.96 -18.81 1.83
N ILE A 137 11.90 -18.85 0.48
CA ILE A 137 11.09 -17.94 -0.32
C ILE A 137 9.60 -18.10 0.00
N ASN A 138 9.10 -19.33 0.03
CA ASN A 138 7.69 -19.60 0.36
C ASN A 138 7.35 -19.14 1.78
N GLU A 139 8.21 -19.42 2.76
CA GLU A 139 8.03 -18.98 4.15
C GLU A 139 7.97 -17.44 4.26
N ALA A 140 8.85 -16.73 3.56
CA ALA A 140 8.84 -15.27 3.54
C ALA A 140 7.55 -14.71 2.91
N ILE A 141 7.07 -15.33 1.82
CA ILE A 141 5.80 -14.96 1.19
C ILE A 141 4.61 -15.21 2.13
N GLU A 142 4.57 -16.36 2.80
CA GLU A 142 3.50 -16.69 3.76
C GLU A 142 3.45 -15.70 4.92
N LYS A 143 4.60 -15.33 5.47
CA LYS A 143 4.69 -14.29 6.52
C LYS A 143 4.20 -12.94 6.04
N LEU A 144 4.51 -12.54 4.80
CA LEU A 144 3.98 -11.31 4.22
C LEU A 144 2.46 -11.39 4.06
N ILE A 145 1.91 -12.51 3.59
CA ILE A 145 0.46 -12.70 3.45
C ILE A 145 -0.23 -12.65 4.83
N GLU A 146 0.36 -13.26 5.83
CA GLU A 146 -0.17 -13.22 7.20
C GLU A 146 -0.15 -11.79 7.76
N PHE A 147 0.93 -11.05 7.54
CA PHE A 147 0.99 -9.62 7.89
C PHE A 147 -0.13 -8.82 7.20
N ARG A 148 -0.35 -9.05 5.89
CA ARG A 148 -1.45 -8.42 5.13
C ARG A 148 -2.83 -8.72 5.71
N LYS A 149 -3.05 -9.94 6.22
CA LYS A 149 -4.31 -10.32 6.89
C LYS A 149 -4.50 -9.58 8.21
N GLN A 150 -3.47 -9.49 9.04
CA GLN A 150 -3.51 -8.80 10.32
C GLN A 150 -3.78 -7.30 10.15
N GLU A 151 -3.04 -6.64 9.25
CA GLU A 151 -3.25 -5.25 8.88
C GLU A 151 -4.64 -5.02 8.26
N GLY A 152 -5.09 -5.93 7.39
CA GLY A 152 -6.41 -5.88 6.78
C GLY A 152 -7.55 -5.99 7.80
N ALA A 153 -7.39 -6.82 8.82
CA ALA A 153 -8.35 -6.91 9.92
C ALA A 153 -8.42 -5.61 10.74
N ALA A 154 -7.29 -4.95 10.97
CA ALA A 154 -7.24 -3.64 11.61
C ALA A 154 -7.92 -2.55 10.77
N LEU A 155 -7.70 -2.55 9.44
CA LEU A 155 -8.40 -1.66 8.50
C LEU A 155 -9.90 -1.90 8.51
N GLN A 156 -10.35 -3.15 8.49
CA GLN A 156 -11.77 -3.50 8.52
C GLN A 156 -12.44 -2.98 9.79
N LYS A 157 -11.79 -3.07 10.95
CA LYS A 157 -12.31 -2.52 12.21
C LYS A 157 -12.47 -1.00 12.13
N LYS A 158 -11.45 -0.29 11.61
CA LYS A 158 -11.52 1.17 11.42
C LYS A 158 -12.64 1.57 10.47
N PHE A 159 -12.79 0.88 9.33
CA PHE A 159 -13.87 1.16 8.40
C PHE A 159 -15.24 0.95 9.03
N THR A 160 -15.44 -0.12 9.79
CA THR A 160 -16.68 -0.37 10.50
C THR A 160 -17.02 0.78 11.44
N GLU A 161 -16.05 1.22 12.26
CA GLU A 161 -16.22 2.36 13.18
C GLU A 161 -16.65 3.64 12.43
N LYS A 162 -15.95 3.97 11.32
CA LYS A 162 -16.23 5.18 10.55
C LYS A 162 -17.60 5.14 9.85
N ILE A 163 -17.96 3.99 9.30
CA ILE A 163 -19.28 3.76 8.69
C ILE A 163 -20.40 3.91 9.72
N ASP A 164 -20.22 3.35 10.91
CA ASP A 164 -21.19 3.45 12.01
C ASP A 164 -21.29 4.89 12.51
N ASN A 165 -20.20 5.64 12.59
CA ASN A 165 -20.19 7.05 12.92
C ASN A 165 -21.00 7.87 11.91
N ILE A 166 -20.80 7.65 10.59
CA ILE A 166 -21.58 8.33 9.55
C ILE A 166 -23.07 7.97 9.68
N ALA A 167 -23.40 6.70 9.92
CA ALA A 167 -24.78 6.27 10.10
C ALA A 167 -25.45 6.95 11.31
N ASN A 168 -24.73 7.10 12.42
CA ASN A 168 -25.22 7.77 13.61
C ASN A 168 -25.38 9.29 13.39
N LEU A 169 -24.42 9.92 12.69
CA LEU A 169 -24.50 11.31 12.30
C LEU A 169 -25.70 11.57 11.38
N LEU A 170 -25.96 10.67 10.41
CA LEU A 170 -27.11 10.76 9.51
C LEU A 170 -28.43 10.73 10.29
N LYS A 171 -28.57 9.83 11.27
CA LYS A 171 -29.75 9.78 12.15
C LYS A 171 -29.91 11.03 12.97
N SER A 172 -28.81 11.67 13.38
CA SER A 172 -28.88 12.92 14.19
C SER A 172 -29.40 14.16 13.42
N ILE A 173 -29.58 14.03 12.11
CA ILE A 173 -30.22 15.10 11.28
C ILE A 173 -31.74 15.19 11.51
N GLU A 174 -32.41 14.08 11.82
CA GLU A 174 -33.87 14.00 11.89
C GLU A 174 -34.55 15.08 12.75
N PRO A 175 -34.08 15.44 13.97
CA PRO A 175 -34.71 16.47 14.78
C PRO A 175 -34.69 17.86 14.13
N PHE A 176 -33.64 18.17 13.39
CA PHE A 176 -33.46 19.45 12.69
C PHE A 176 -34.33 19.54 11.44
N GLU A 177 -34.53 18.41 10.75
CA GLU A 177 -35.38 18.32 9.57
C GLU A 177 -36.82 18.59 9.87
N LYS A 178 -37.37 18.01 10.96
CA LYS A 178 -38.76 18.22 11.40
C LYS A 178 -39.12 19.70 11.67
N ASN A 179 -38.17 20.47 12.17
CA ASN A 179 -38.36 21.88 12.52
C ASN A 179 -38.04 22.85 11.37
N ARG A 180 -37.69 22.33 10.19
CA ARG A 180 -37.21 23.13 9.07
C ARG A 180 -38.28 23.93 8.39
N VAL A 181 -39.40 23.31 8.05
CA VAL A 181 -40.53 23.95 7.38
C VAL A 181 -41.12 25.09 8.24
N PRO A 182 -41.42 24.89 9.54
CA PRO A 182 -41.86 25.96 10.42
C PRO A 182 -40.89 27.15 10.46
N LYS A 183 -39.57 26.89 10.58
CA LYS A 183 -38.54 27.95 10.61
C LYS A 183 -38.46 28.73 9.28
N ILE A 184 -38.61 28.07 8.15
CA ILE A 184 -38.60 28.71 6.83
C ILE A 184 -39.83 29.60 6.70
N ARG A 185 -41.01 29.10 7.09
CA ARG A 185 -42.26 29.87 7.09
C ARG A 185 -42.16 31.14 7.95
N GLU A 186 -41.67 31.01 9.18
CA GLU A 186 -41.44 32.12 10.08
C GLU A 186 -40.49 33.17 9.47
N LYS A 187 -39.37 32.75 8.93
CA LYS A 187 -38.39 33.63 8.28
C LYS A 187 -38.97 34.40 7.09
N ILE A 188 -39.79 33.75 6.25
CA ILE A 188 -40.45 34.40 5.12
C ILE A 188 -41.47 35.42 5.61
N ILE A 189 -42.29 35.03 6.58
CA ILE A 189 -43.32 35.93 7.15
C ILE A 189 -42.65 37.16 7.82
N ASP A 190 -41.60 36.96 8.57
CA ASP A 190 -40.87 38.05 9.22
C ASP A 190 -40.20 38.98 8.21
N GLY A 191 -39.65 38.41 7.11
CA GLY A 191 -39.15 39.22 6.02
C GLY A 191 -40.22 40.04 5.32
N LEU A 192 -41.42 39.51 5.12
CA LEU A 192 -42.56 40.23 4.55
C LEU A 192 -43.04 41.36 5.44
N LYS A 193 -43.05 41.16 6.78
CA LYS A 193 -43.41 42.22 7.74
C LYS A 193 -42.49 43.44 7.73
N GLN A 194 -41.23 43.27 7.29
CA GLN A 194 -40.25 44.36 7.19
C GLN A 194 -40.48 45.27 5.97
N ILE A 195 -41.32 44.85 5.01
CA ILE A 195 -41.65 45.65 3.83
C ILE A 195 -42.92 46.45 4.11
N PRO A 196 -42.90 47.81 4.23
CA PRO A 196 -44.07 48.61 4.48
C PRO A 196 -45.10 48.45 3.35
N GLU A 197 -46.40 48.39 3.71
CA GLU A 197 -47.52 48.40 2.78
C GLU A 197 -47.73 47.20 1.86
N VAL A 198 -47.12 46.05 2.14
CA VAL A 198 -47.37 44.86 1.34
C VAL A 198 -48.41 43.95 2.00
N ASP A 199 -49.59 43.94 1.44
CA ASP A 199 -50.58 42.89 1.69
C ASP A 199 -50.13 41.64 0.83
N TYR A 200 -49.71 40.59 1.50
CA TYR A 200 -49.23 39.42 0.80
C TYR A 200 -50.34 38.39 0.56
N ASP A 201 -50.38 37.82 -0.66
CA ASP A 201 -51.26 36.72 -1.00
C ASP A 201 -50.84 35.43 -0.29
N LYS A 202 -51.73 34.90 0.58
CA LYS A 202 -51.49 33.66 1.31
C LYS A 202 -51.26 32.44 0.39
N ASN A 203 -52.01 32.38 -0.73
CA ASN A 203 -51.83 31.27 -1.70
C ASN A 203 -50.45 31.29 -2.33
N ARG A 204 -49.93 32.47 -2.65
CA ARG A 204 -48.59 32.63 -3.19
C ARG A 204 -47.51 32.26 -2.16
N LEU A 205 -47.71 32.61 -0.89
CA LEU A 205 -46.83 32.20 0.20
C LEU A 205 -46.79 30.68 0.32
N GLU A 206 -47.92 29.99 0.23
CA GLU A 206 -47.97 28.53 0.30
C GLU A 206 -47.31 27.86 -0.90
N GLN A 207 -47.46 28.41 -2.11
CA GLN A 207 -46.75 27.92 -3.29
C GLN A 207 -45.24 28.06 -3.15
N GLU A 208 -44.77 29.21 -2.66
CA GLU A 208 -43.32 29.39 -2.39
C GLU A 208 -42.85 28.44 -1.29
N LEU A 209 -43.62 28.17 -0.26
CA LEU A 209 -43.26 27.19 0.77
C LEU A 209 -43.15 25.77 0.21
N ILE A 210 -44.07 25.35 -0.67
CA ILE A 210 -43.97 24.03 -1.36
C ILE A 210 -42.68 23.95 -2.15
N TYR A 211 -42.36 24.99 -2.93
CA TYR A 211 -41.09 25.04 -3.68
C TYR A 211 -39.86 24.89 -2.78
N TYR A 212 -39.80 25.57 -1.62
CA TYR A 212 -38.70 25.43 -0.68
C TYR A 212 -38.68 24.06 -0.02
N ILE A 213 -39.80 23.43 0.27
CA ILE A 213 -39.90 22.08 0.83
C ILE A 213 -39.27 21.09 -0.14
N GLU A 214 -39.68 21.14 -1.42
CA GLU A 214 -39.15 20.26 -2.45
C GLU A 214 -37.63 20.48 -2.70
N LYS A 215 -37.23 21.76 -2.85
CA LYS A 215 -35.83 22.15 -3.10
C LYS A 215 -34.89 21.71 -1.99
N LEU A 216 -35.38 21.68 -0.76
CA LEU A 216 -34.60 21.37 0.42
C LEU A 216 -34.81 19.92 0.91
N ASP A 217 -35.62 19.12 0.25
CA ASP A 217 -35.82 17.72 0.61
C ASP A 217 -34.51 16.92 0.47
N ILE A 218 -34.19 16.17 1.52
CA ILE A 218 -33.01 15.33 1.64
C ILE A 218 -33.35 13.84 1.83
N ASN A 219 -34.61 13.45 1.67
CA ASN A 219 -35.05 12.09 1.92
C ASN A 219 -34.35 11.09 0.96
N GLU A 220 -34.20 11.47 -0.31
CA GLU A 220 -33.53 10.67 -1.32
C GLU A 220 -32.08 10.48 -0.96
N GLU A 221 -31.33 11.53 -0.59
CA GLU A 221 -29.94 11.48 -0.19
C GLU A 221 -29.74 10.62 1.06
N LYS A 222 -30.63 10.76 2.05
CA LYS A 222 -30.59 9.90 3.26
C LYS A 222 -30.76 8.43 2.93
N GLN A 223 -31.72 8.10 2.06
CA GLN A 223 -31.96 6.72 1.65
C GLN A 223 -30.79 6.16 0.85
N ARG A 224 -30.27 6.92 -0.11
CA ARG A 224 -29.11 6.52 -0.92
C ARG A 224 -27.88 6.34 -0.04
N LEU A 225 -27.58 7.29 0.83
CA LEU A 225 -26.44 7.19 1.76
C LEU A 225 -26.57 5.95 2.66
N THR A 226 -27.77 5.70 3.20
CA THR A 226 -28.03 4.48 4.00
C THR A 226 -27.75 3.20 3.22
N ASN A 227 -28.18 3.14 1.95
CA ASN A 227 -27.91 2.01 1.08
C ASN A 227 -26.41 1.86 0.79
N HIS A 228 -25.69 2.96 0.54
CA HIS A 228 -24.24 2.91 0.32
C HIS A 228 -23.47 2.48 1.56
N LEU A 229 -23.86 2.93 2.76
CA LEU A 229 -23.25 2.47 4.02
C LEU A 229 -23.44 0.95 4.20
N LYS A 230 -24.65 0.45 3.95
CA LYS A 230 -24.92 -1.00 3.99
C LYS A 230 -24.09 -1.76 2.95
N TYR A 231 -24.06 -1.28 1.72
CA TYR A 231 -23.31 -1.91 0.64
C TYR A 231 -21.80 -1.90 0.89
N PHE A 232 -21.26 -0.83 1.48
CA PHE A 232 -19.87 -0.79 1.93
C PHE A 232 -19.58 -1.88 2.96
N HIS A 233 -20.48 -2.03 3.93
CA HIS A 233 -20.36 -3.06 4.97
C HIS A 233 -20.43 -4.50 4.42
N GLU A 234 -21.30 -4.73 3.43
CA GLU A 234 -21.40 -6.02 2.73
C GLU A 234 -20.15 -6.30 1.91
N THR A 235 -19.65 -5.30 1.16
CA THR A 235 -18.44 -5.41 0.34
C THR A 235 -17.20 -5.72 1.17
N MET A 236 -17.08 -5.20 2.39
CA MET A 236 -15.99 -5.56 3.30
C MET A 236 -15.93 -7.05 3.65
N LYS A 237 -17.04 -7.78 3.53
CA LYS A 237 -17.12 -9.21 3.82
C LYS A 237 -16.84 -10.08 2.61
N GLU A 238 -16.86 -9.49 1.41
CA GLU A 238 -16.56 -10.21 0.18
C GLU A 238 -15.11 -10.74 0.21
N SER A 239 -14.90 -11.87 -0.45
CA SER A 239 -13.57 -12.42 -0.69
C SER A 239 -13.33 -12.38 -2.19
N GLY A 240 -12.18 -11.85 -2.61
CA GLY A 240 -11.82 -11.79 -4.03
C GLY A 240 -10.99 -10.58 -4.38
N HIS A 241 -10.60 -10.49 -5.65
CA HIS A 241 -9.77 -9.40 -6.16
C HIS A 241 -10.53 -8.08 -6.27
N GLY A 242 -9.87 -6.98 -5.95
CA GLY A 242 -10.36 -5.64 -6.21
C GLY A 242 -11.40 -5.11 -5.21
N VAL A 243 -11.54 -5.72 -4.04
CA VAL A 243 -12.44 -5.25 -2.96
C VAL A 243 -12.13 -3.81 -2.60
N GLY A 244 -10.87 -3.43 -2.43
CA GLY A 244 -10.46 -2.06 -2.12
C GLY A 244 -10.90 -1.05 -3.19
N LYS A 245 -10.81 -1.41 -4.49
CA LYS A 245 -11.28 -0.53 -5.57
C LYS A 245 -12.80 -0.33 -5.52
N LYS A 246 -13.54 -1.40 -5.24
CA LYS A 246 -15.01 -1.35 -5.08
C LYS A 246 -15.41 -0.48 -3.89
N LEU A 247 -14.74 -0.65 -2.74
CA LEU A 247 -14.92 0.21 -1.56
C LEU A 247 -14.64 1.69 -1.86
N GLY A 248 -13.60 1.97 -2.67
CA GLY A 248 -13.27 3.32 -3.12
C GLY A 248 -14.40 3.97 -3.93
N PHE A 249 -15.02 3.23 -4.85
CA PHE A 249 -16.18 3.71 -5.60
C PHE A 249 -17.38 3.96 -4.71
N ILE A 250 -17.69 3.07 -3.77
CA ILE A 250 -18.79 3.26 -2.83
C ILE A 250 -18.54 4.51 -1.98
N ALA A 251 -17.32 4.72 -1.49
CA ALA A 251 -16.93 5.91 -0.73
C ALA A 251 -17.09 7.22 -1.55
N GLN A 252 -16.87 7.18 -2.87
CA GLN A 252 -17.15 8.32 -3.75
C GLN A 252 -18.65 8.63 -3.83
N GLU A 253 -19.50 7.62 -4.00
CA GLU A 253 -20.95 7.80 -4.03
C GLU A 253 -21.47 8.31 -2.68
N MET A 254 -20.99 7.77 -1.56
CA MET A 254 -21.28 8.32 -0.23
C MET A 254 -20.94 9.81 -0.15
N GLY A 255 -19.81 10.22 -0.72
CA GLY A 255 -19.38 11.62 -0.76
C GLY A 255 -20.33 12.51 -1.57
N ARG A 256 -20.91 12.01 -2.65
CA ARG A 256 -21.91 12.72 -3.43
C ARG A 256 -23.16 12.97 -2.59
N GLU A 257 -23.70 11.95 -1.93
CA GLU A 257 -24.91 12.09 -1.10
C GLU A 257 -24.69 13.02 0.10
N ILE A 258 -23.53 12.94 0.78
CA ILE A 258 -23.17 13.84 1.87
C ILE A 258 -23.03 15.29 1.36
N ASN A 259 -22.43 15.52 0.20
CA ASN A 259 -22.30 16.84 -0.39
C ASN A 259 -23.66 17.44 -0.75
N THR A 260 -24.54 16.65 -1.37
CA THR A 260 -25.91 17.09 -1.73
C THR A 260 -26.72 17.38 -0.49
N THR A 261 -26.64 16.53 0.55
CA THR A 261 -27.23 16.81 1.86
C THR A 261 -26.74 18.14 2.43
N GLY A 262 -25.46 18.43 2.33
CA GLY A 262 -24.86 19.69 2.77
C GLY A 262 -25.36 20.89 1.99
N SER A 263 -25.48 20.82 0.67
CA SER A 263 -25.97 21.92 -0.15
C SER A 263 -27.46 22.24 0.08
N LYS A 264 -28.24 21.23 0.42
CA LYS A 264 -29.64 21.34 0.78
C LYS A 264 -29.86 21.71 2.27
N SER A 265 -28.82 21.69 3.11
CA SER A 265 -28.89 22.04 4.54
C SER A 265 -28.67 23.55 4.74
N ASN A 266 -29.70 24.25 5.20
CA ASN A 266 -29.67 25.70 5.43
C ASN A 266 -29.58 26.10 6.91
N GLN A 267 -29.35 25.14 7.81
CA GLN A 267 -29.21 25.33 9.25
C GLN A 267 -27.78 25.01 9.69
N ALA A 268 -27.22 25.80 10.60
CA ALA A 268 -25.85 25.65 11.08
C ALA A 268 -25.59 24.28 11.73
N GLU A 269 -26.57 23.79 12.49
CA GLU A 269 -26.52 22.51 13.18
C GLU A 269 -26.39 21.34 12.16
N MET A 270 -27.21 21.37 11.10
CA MET A 270 -27.14 20.37 10.03
C MET A 270 -25.82 20.46 9.26
N GLN A 271 -25.32 21.66 8.96
CA GLN A 271 -24.04 21.88 8.33
C GLN A 271 -22.89 21.31 9.19
N ASN A 272 -22.93 21.50 10.50
CA ASN A 272 -21.93 20.92 11.41
C ASN A 272 -21.94 19.37 11.39
N ILE A 273 -23.11 18.75 11.28
CA ILE A 273 -23.25 17.29 11.15
C ILE A 273 -22.64 16.83 9.81
N VAL A 274 -22.96 17.54 8.73
CA VAL A 274 -22.41 17.24 7.38
C VAL A 274 -20.89 17.34 7.36
N VAL A 275 -20.30 18.36 8.01
CA VAL A 275 -18.84 18.49 8.12
C VAL A 275 -18.25 17.28 8.84
N LYS A 276 -18.83 16.85 9.96
CA LYS A 276 -18.38 15.64 10.67
C LYS A 276 -18.49 14.39 9.82
N MET A 277 -19.58 14.22 9.04
CA MET A 277 -19.70 13.09 8.11
C MET A 277 -18.62 13.12 7.01
N LYS A 278 -18.25 14.31 6.50
CA LYS A 278 -17.18 14.48 5.55
C LYS A 278 -15.83 14.08 6.14
N ASP A 279 -15.52 14.49 7.37
CA ASP A 279 -14.26 14.15 8.04
C ASP A 279 -14.12 12.63 8.22
N GLU A 280 -15.19 11.94 8.65
CA GLU A 280 -15.21 10.49 8.77
C GLU A 280 -15.01 9.81 7.39
N LEU A 281 -15.65 10.35 6.34
CA LEU A 281 -15.54 9.82 4.99
C LEU A 281 -14.14 10.03 4.38
N GLU A 282 -13.50 11.17 4.60
CA GLU A 282 -12.12 11.40 4.10
C GLU A 282 -11.14 10.42 4.73
N GLN A 283 -11.27 10.11 6.03
CA GLN A 283 -10.46 9.08 6.66
C GLN A 283 -10.70 7.68 6.04
N ILE A 284 -11.93 7.36 5.63
CA ILE A 284 -12.21 6.13 4.88
C ILE A 284 -11.49 6.15 3.53
N LYS A 285 -11.61 7.24 2.77
CA LYS A 285 -11.01 7.37 1.43
C LYS A 285 -9.48 7.24 1.45
N GLU A 286 -8.82 7.84 2.43
CA GLU A 286 -7.37 7.70 2.62
C GLU A 286 -6.96 6.24 2.87
N GLN A 287 -7.68 5.55 3.72
CA GLN A 287 -7.35 4.18 4.11
C GLN A 287 -7.76 3.13 3.06
N VAL A 288 -8.80 3.38 2.28
CA VAL A 288 -9.25 2.48 1.20
C VAL A 288 -8.15 2.28 0.14
N LEU A 289 -7.26 3.24 -0.05
CA LEU A 289 -6.11 3.11 -0.94
C LEU A 289 -5.16 1.99 -0.50
N ASN A 290 -5.16 1.62 0.77
CA ASN A 290 -4.34 0.55 1.34
C ASN A 290 -5.06 -0.81 1.36
N ALA A 291 -6.31 -0.89 0.94
CA ALA A 291 -7.07 -2.14 0.84
C ALA A 291 -6.84 -2.82 -0.53
N LEU A 292 -6.62 -4.16 -0.50
CA LEU A 292 -6.37 -4.98 -1.70
C LEU A 292 -7.68 -5.41 -2.36
#